data_634d04326f045586eebd53bdf3512235
#
_entry.id   634d04326f045586eebd53bdf3512235
#
_cell.length_a   1.000
_cell.length_b   1.000
_cell.length_c   1.000
_cell.angle_alpha   90.00
_cell.angle_beta   90.00
_cell.angle_gamma   90.00
#
_symmetry.space_group_name_H-M   'P 1'
#
loop_
_entity.id
_entity.type
_entity.pdbx_description
1 polymer ?
#
loop_
_entity_poly.entity_id
_entity_poly.type
_entity_poly.pdbx_seq_one_letter_code
_entity_poly.pdbx_strand_id
1 'polypeptide(L)'
;AVEESTAYQTREVLEAMNADSGQALTELKVDGGMTRDELLMQFQADQVGVPVVRPKVAETTALGAAYAAGIAVGFWSGTQDVIDNWAEDKRWEPAMNEAERERLFRNWNKAVQRTLDWVDEDVVE
;
A
#
# COMPACT_ATOMS: atom_id res chain seq x y z
N ALA A 1 2.07 -16.73 4.15
CA ALA A 1 2.77 -16.05 5.25
C ALA A 1 3.60 -14.87 4.75
N VAL A 2 4.53 -15.08 3.80
CA VAL A 2 5.44 -14.01 3.34
C VAL A 2 4.68 -12.89 2.62
N GLU A 3 3.83 -13.20 1.67
CA GLU A 3 2.99 -12.21 0.95
C GLU A 3 1.98 -11.56 1.89
N GLU A 4 1.35 -12.33 2.76
CA GLU A 4 0.40 -11.81 3.75
C GLU A 4 1.03 -10.78 4.70
N SER A 5 2.31 -10.95 5.05
CA SER A 5 3.02 -10.00 5.91
C SER A 5 3.08 -8.60 5.31
N THR A 6 3.20 -8.49 3.99
CA THR A 6 3.19 -7.20 3.28
C THR A 6 1.85 -6.47 3.50
N ALA A 7 0.73 -7.19 3.41
CA ALA A 7 -0.59 -6.59 3.62
C ALA A 7 -0.81 -6.16 5.07
N TYR A 8 -0.36 -6.96 6.04
CA TYR A 8 -0.46 -6.58 7.46
C TYR A 8 0.40 -5.36 7.81
N GLN A 9 1.63 -5.29 7.31
CA GLN A 9 2.50 -4.13 7.52
C GLN A 9 1.94 -2.88 6.85
N THR A 10 1.37 -3.00 5.65
CA THR A 10 0.68 -1.89 4.99
C THR A 10 -0.49 -1.40 5.83
N ARG A 11 -1.28 -2.31 6.39
CA ARG A 11 -2.40 -1.95 7.29
C ARG A 11 -1.91 -1.18 8.51
N GLU A 12 -0.85 -1.62 9.17
CA GLU A 12 -0.27 -0.93 10.34
C GLU A 12 0.11 0.53 10.00
N VAL A 13 0.78 0.73 8.88
CA VAL A 13 1.17 2.08 8.42
C VAL A 13 -0.07 2.93 8.12
N LEU A 14 -1.05 2.40 7.42
CA LEU A 14 -2.26 3.13 7.04
C LEU A 14 -3.14 3.46 8.25
N GLU A 15 -3.24 2.58 9.24
CA GLU A 15 -3.94 2.87 10.49
C GLU A 15 -3.26 4.02 11.25
N ALA A 16 -1.93 4.04 11.31
CA ALA A 16 -1.17 5.14 11.90
C ALA A 16 -1.39 6.46 11.13
N MET A 17 -1.32 6.43 9.81
CA MET A 17 -1.57 7.61 8.97
C MET A 17 -2.99 8.15 9.12
N ASN A 18 -4.00 7.29 9.16
CA ASN A 18 -5.39 7.69 9.39
C ASN A 18 -5.57 8.33 10.78
N ALA A 19 -4.92 7.78 11.81
CA ALA A 19 -4.96 8.33 13.16
C ALA A 19 -4.30 9.71 13.24
N ASP A 20 -3.14 9.89 12.60
CA ASP A 20 -2.40 11.15 12.62
C ASP A 20 -3.08 12.25 11.78
N SER A 21 -3.62 11.89 10.62
CA SER A 21 -4.28 12.85 9.72
C SER A 21 -5.71 13.21 10.13
N GLY A 22 -6.37 12.35 10.91
CA GLY A 22 -7.79 12.45 11.23
C GLY A 22 -8.72 12.23 10.03
N GLN A 23 -8.19 11.73 8.92
CA GLN A 23 -8.94 11.44 7.69
C GLN A 23 -8.85 9.95 7.37
N ALA A 24 -9.99 9.34 7.07
CA ALA A 24 -10.04 7.95 6.64
C ALA A 24 -9.62 7.83 5.17
N LEU A 25 -8.78 6.83 4.87
CA LEU A 25 -8.43 6.47 3.51
C LEU A 25 -9.68 5.94 2.77
N THR A 26 -9.90 6.39 1.54
CA THR A 26 -11.02 5.96 0.70
C THR A 26 -10.62 4.92 -0.36
N GLU A 27 -9.38 4.94 -0.79
CA GLU A 27 -8.77 3.95 -1.69
C GLU A 27 -7.24 3.93 -1.50
N LEU A 28 -6.61 2.82 -1.81
CA LEU A 28 -5.16 2.65 -1.79
C LEU A 28 -4.64 2.48 -3.22
N LYS A 29 -3.89 3.46 -3.71
CA LYS A 29 -3.16 3.36 -4.98
C LYS A 29 -1.83 2.67 -4.75
N VAL A 30 -1.54 1.66 -5.57
CA VAL A 30 -0.35 0.81 -5.46
C VAL A 30 0.47 0.84 -6.74
N ASP A 31 1.78 0.66 -6.62
CA ASP A 31 2.69 0.60 -7.75
C ASP A 31 3.83 -0.40 -7.53
N GLY A 32 4.68 -0.55 -8.54
CA GLY A 32 5.84 -1.44 -8.50
C GLY A 32 5.54 -2.88 -8.89
N GLY A 33 6.58 -3.69 -8.93
CA GLY A 33 6.54 -5.06 -9.46
C GLY A 33 5.62 -6.02 -8.70
N MET A 34 5.50 -5.86 -7.37
CA MET A 34 4.63 -6.71 -6.54
C MET A 34 3.14 -6.53 -6.83
N THR A 35 2.75 -5.43 -7.47
CA THR A 35 1.35 -5.18 -7.83
C THR A 35 0.81 -6.09 -8.93
N ARG A 36 1.68 -6.88 -9.56
CA ARG A 36 1.30 -7.93 -10.52
C ARG A 36 0.73 -9.16 -9.85
N ASP A 37 1.02 -9.36 -8.57
CA ASP A 37 0.45 -10.44 -7.77
C ASP A 37 -0.99 -10.12 -7.36
N GLU A 38 -1.93 -10.72 -8.07
CA GLU A 38 -3.36 -10.48 -7.86
C GLU A 38 -3.87 -11.02 -6.53
N LEU A 39 -3.28 -12.11 -6.04
CA LEU A 39 -3.63 -12.68 -4.73
C LEU A 39 -3.21 -11.73 -3.61
N LEU A 40 -2.00 -11.18 -3.70
CA LEU A 40 -1.53 -10.18 -2.75
C LEU A 40 -2.41 -8.92 -2.78
N MET A 41 -2.77 -8.43 -3.98
CA MET A 41 -3.61 -7.24 -4.12
C MET A 41 -5.01 -7.42 -3.52
N GLN A 42 -5.63 -8.59 -3.76
CA GLN A 42 -6.93 -8.91 -3.14
C GLN A 42 -6.80 -9.00 -1.61
N PHE A 43 -5.80 -9.71 -1.12
CA PHE A 43 -5.57 -9.85 0.32
C PHE A 43 -5.27 -8.48 0.98
N GLN A 44 -4.55 -7.61 0.29
CA GLN A 44 -4.28 -6.25 0.76
C GLN A 44 -5.56 -5.42 0.86
N ALA A 45 -6.43 -5.45 -0.16
CA ALA A 45 -7.74 -4.80 -0.10
C ALA A 45 -8.58 -5.34 1.07
N ASP A 46 -8.57 -6.66 1.27
CA ASP A 46 -9.27 -7.32 2.37
C ASP A 46 -8.77 -6.86 3.74
N GLN A 47 -7.44 -6.75 3.94
CA GLN A 47 -6.86 -6.34 5.21
C GLN A 47 -6.99 -4.85 5.51
N VAL A 48 -6.84 -4.01 4.50
CA VAL A 48 -6.95 -2.55 4.65
C VAL A 48 -8.42 -2.10 4.73
N GLY A 49 -9.33 -2.86 4.15
CA GLY A 49 -10.77 -2.57 4.17
C GLY A 49 -11.20 -1.46 3.21
N VAL A 50 -10.34 -1.08 2.26
CA VAL A 50 -10.63 -0.13 1.19
C VAL A 50 -10.17 -0.69 -0.15
N PRO A 51 -10.73 -0.20 -1.29
CA PRO A 51 -10.28 -0.63 -2.60
C PRO A 51 -8.78 -0.40 -2.83
N VAL A 52 -8.12 -1.37 -3.44
CA VAL A 52 -6.74 -1.28 -3.94
C VAL A 52 -6.77 -1.06 -5.44
N VAL A 53 -6.07 -0.04 -5.92
CA VAL A 53 -6.10 0.39 -7.33
C VAL A 53 -4.70 0.37 -7.92
N ARG A 54 -4.52 -0.40 -8.99
CA ARG A 54 -3.28 -0.45 -9.77
C ARG A 54 -3.40 0.43 -11.01
N PRO A 55 -2.41 1.31 -11.30
CA PRO A 55 -2.36 2.05 -12.55
C PRO A 55 -1.89 1.19 -13.71
N LYS A 56 -2.22 1.60 -14.94
CA LYS A 56 -1.73 0.95 -16.17
C LYS A 56 -0.20 0.97 -16.27
N VAL A 57 0.41 2.05 -15.82
CA VAL A 57 1.88 2.18 -15.75
C VAL A 57 2.30 1.96 -14.30
N ALA A 58 2.84 0.80 -14.00
CA ALA A 58 3.26 0.42 -12.65
C ALA A 58 4.63 0.99 -12.24
N GLU A 59 5.43 1.47 -13.20
CA GLU A 59 6.73 2.11 -12.95
C GLU A 59 6.54 3.61 -12.68
N THR A 60 5.87 3.95 -11.58
CA THR A 60 5.46 5.33 -11.27
C THR A 60 6.63 6.25 -10.93
N THR A 61 7.75 5.72 -10.43
CA THR A 61 8.96 6.52 -10.16
C THR A 61 9.55 7.06 -11.45
N ALA A 62 9.76 6.21 -12.46
CA ALA A 62 10.26 6.62 -13.77
C ALA A 62 9.27 7.54 -14.49
N LEU A 63 7.97 7.23 -14.40
CA LEU A 63 6.91 8.05 -14.97
C LEU A 63 6.85 9.43 -14.31
N GLY A 64 7.00 9.52 -12.99
CA GLY A 64 7.06 10.77 -12.25
C GLY A 64 8.23 11.68 -12.69
N ALA A 65 9.41 11.08 -12.86
CA ALA A 65 10.58 11.79 -13.40
C ALA A 65 10.34 12.30 -14.83
N ALA A 66 9.71 11.48 -15.68
CA ALA A 66 9.36 11.88 -17.03
C ALA A 66 8.34 13.03 -17.04
N TYR A 67 7.33 12.99 -16.17
CA TYR A 67 6.37 14.09 -16.02
C TYR A 67 7.03 15.39 -15.55
N ALA A 68 7.92 15.32 -14.56
CA ALA A 68 8.65 16.49 -14.08
C ALA A 68 9.50 17.12 -15.18
N ALA A 69 10.22 16.31 -15.96
CA ALA A 69 10.99 16.77 -17.11
C ALA A 69 10.09 17.37 -18.20
N GLY A 70 8.98 16.73 -18.51
CA GLY A 70 8.02 17.22 -19.52
C GLY A 70 7.40 18.56 -19.15
N ILE A 71 7.06 18.78 -17.88
CA ILE A 71 6.58 20.07 -17.39
C ILE A 71 7.69 21.12 -17.51
N ALA A 72 8.92 20.79 -17.11
CA ALA A 72 10.05 21.72 -17.14
C ALA A 72 10.39 22.22 -18.55
N VAL A 73 10.24 21.37 -19.57
CA VAL A 73 10.48 21.75 -20.98
C VAL A 73 9.23 22.22 -21.71
N GLY A 74 8.07 22.29 -21.03
CA GLY A 74 6.82 22.79 -21.63
C GLY A 74 6.06 21.77 -22.48
N PHE A 75 6.39 20.46 -22.39
CA PHE A 75 5.63 19.42 -23.07
C PHE A 75 4.23 19.24 -22.45
N TRP A 76 4.14 19.30 -21.12
CA TRP A 76 2.91 19.42 -20.36
C TRP A 76 2.80 20.78 -19.70
N SER A 77 1.59 21.33 -19.63
CA SER A 77 1.35 22.65 -19.07
C SER A 77 1.41 22.70 -17.55
N GLY A 78 1.22 21.57 -16.88
CA GLY A 78 1.23 21.49 -15.44
C GLY A 78 0.74 20.13 -14.88
N THR A 79 0.50 20.11 -13.59
CA THR A 79 0.09 18.90 -12.86
C THR A 79 -1.27 18.34 -13.28
N GLN A 80 -2.17 19.18 -13.82
CA GLN A 80 -3.46 18.74 -14.31
C GLN A 80 -3.33 17.77 -15.49
N ASP A 81 -2.42 18.05 -16.42
CA ASP A 81 -2.15 17.14 -17.55
C ASP A 81 -1.64 15.78 -17.07
N VAL A 82 -0.88 15.74 -15.97
CA VAL A 82 -0.40 14.50 -15.34
C VAL A 82 -1.57 13.71 -14.76
N ILE A 83 -2.50 14.39 -14.06
CA ILE A 83 -3.70 13.78 -13.50
C ILE A 83 -4.57 13.19 -14.60
N ASP A 84 -4.75 13.93 -15.70
CA ASP A 84 -5.59 13.51 -16.84
C ASP A 84 -5.00 12.30 -17.58
N ASN A 85 -3.68 12.13 -17.54
CA ASN A 85 -2.97 10.98 -18.11
C ASN A 85 -2.97 9.74 -17.20
N TRP A 86 -3.36 9.87 -15.92
CA TRP A 86 -3.45 8.73 -15.03
C TRP A 86 -4.60 7.81 -15.45
N ALA A 87 -4.33 6.52 -15.55
CA ALA A 87 -5.34 5.53 -15.92
C ALA A 87 -5.27 4.31 -15.01
N GLU A 88 -6.43 3.88 -14.55
CA GLU A 88 -6.62 2.65 -13.79
C GLU A 88 -6.48 1.43 -14.70
N ASP A 89 -5.72 0.41 -14.26
CA ASP A 89 -5.65 -0.90 -14.88
C ASP A 89 -6.64 -1.85 -14.20
N LYS A 90 -6.52 -2.01 -12.89
CA LYS A 90 -7.35 -2.92 -12.12
C LYS A 90 -7.61 -2.40 -10.71
N ARG A 91 -8.78 -2.76 -10.21
CA ARG A 91 -9.26 -2.46 -8.86
C ARG A 91 -9.66 -3.76 -8.16
N TRP A 92 -9.29 -3.88 -6.90
CA TRP A 92 -9.73 -4.96 -6.01
C TRP A 92 -10.53 -4.36 -4.88
N GLU A 93 -11.76 -4.82 -4.74
CA GLU A 93 -12.63 -4.44 -3.63
C GLU A 93 -12.43 -5.39 -2.45
N PRO A 94 -12.56 -4.91 -1.20
CA PRO A 94 -12.56 -5.79 -0.04
C PRO A 94 -13.67 -6.84 -0.15
N ALA A 95 -13.30 -8.11 -0.03
CA ALA A 95 -14.26 -9.23 -0.12
C ALA A 95 -14.34 -10.05 1.18
N MET A 96 -13.32 -9.97 2.04
CA MET A 96 -13.29 -10.66 3.32
C MET A 96 -14.22 -9.98 4.32
N ASN A 97 -14.95 -10.76 5.11
CA ASN A 97 -15.76 -10.21 6.18
C ASN A 97 -14.89 -9.62 7.31
N GLU A 98 -15.44 -8.65 8.02
CA GLU A 98 -14.71 -7.91 9.05
C GLU A 98 -14.20 -8.81 10.19
N ALA A 99 -15.00 -9.77 10.62
CA ALA A 99 -14.62 -10.67 11.72
C ALA A 99 -13.38 -11.50 11.37
N GLU A 100 -13.30 -12.01 10.14
CA GLU A 100 -12.15 -12.76 9.65
C GLU A 100 -10.92 -11.86 9.48
N ARG A 101 -11.10 -10.69 8.91
CA ARG A 101 -10.04 -9.67 8.77
C ARG A 101 -9.41 -9.33 10.11
N GLU A 102 -10.24 -9.03 11.11
CA GLU A 102 -9.77 -8.69 12.46
C GLU A 102 -9.13 -9.88 13.19
N ARG A 103 -9.63 -11.09 12.96
CA ARG A 103 -9.02 -12.31 13.51
C ARG A 103 -7.61 -12.51 12.99
N LEU A 104 -7.41 -12.38 11.69
CA LEU A 104 -6.10 -12.54 11.04
C LEU A 104 -5.12 -11.45 11.51
N PHE A 105 -5.58 -10.22 11.60
CA PHE A 105 -4.74 -9.10 12.04
C PHE A 105 -4.34 -9.22 13.52
N ARG A 106 -5.25 -9.68 14.39
CA ARG A 106 -4.88 -9.98 15.79
C ARG A 106 -3.81 -11.08 15.88
N ASN A 107 -3.89 -12.11 15.04
CA ASN A 107 -2.86 -13.14 15.00
C ASN A 107 -1.50 -12.58 14.53
N TRP A 108 -1.50 -11.70 13.54
CA TRP A 108 -0.31 -10.98 13.11
C TRP A 108 0.31 -10.18 14.27
N ASN A 109 -0.45 -9.33 14.93
CA ASN A 109 0.01 -8.54 16.06
C ASN A 109 0.57 -9.41 17.20
N LYS A 110 -0.08 -10.55 17.49
CA LYS A 110 0.42 -11.52 18.46
C LYS A 110 1.76 -12.11 18.04
N ALA A 111 1.94 -12.41 16.76
CA ALA A 111 3.21 -12.91 16.24
C ALA A 111 4.32 -11.87 16.35
N VAL A 112 4.03 -10.62 15.97
CA VAL A 112 4.97 -9.49 16.11
C VAL A 112 5.40 -9.31 17.57
N GLN A 113 4.46 -9.29 18.51
CA GLN A 113 4.77 -9.15 19.94
C GLN A 113 5.69 -10.28 20.47
N ARG A 114 5.60 -11.49 19.89
CA ARG A 114 6.47 -12.62 20.25
C ARG A 114 7.89 -12.50 19.70
N THR A 115 8.15 -11.57 18.80
CA THR A 115 9.48 -11.32 18.23
C THR A 115 10.21 -10.15 18.90
N LEU A 116 9.54 -9.38 19.75
CA LEU A 116 10.15 -8.28 20.48
C LEU A 116 11.07 -8.82 21.58
N ASP A 117 12.08 -8.03 21.92
CA ASP A 117 13.09 -8.36 22.94
C ASP A 117 13.83 -9.68 22.66
N TRP A 118 13.96 -10.03 21.37
CA TRP A 118 14.68 -11.25 20.95
C TRP A 118 16.19 -11.13 21.18
N VAL A 119 16.75 -9.95 21.08
CA VAL A 119 18.18 -9.67 21.29
C VAL A 119 18.36 -9.11 22.69
N ASP A 120 19.19 -9.77 23.51
CA ASP A 120 19.59 -9.26 24.81
C ASP A 120 20.45 -7.99 24.63
N GLU A 121 20.15 -6.91 25.35
CA GLU A 121 20.88 -5.63 25.28
C GLU A 121 22.36 -5.74 25.70
N ASP A 122 22.74 -6.87 26.33
CA ASP A 122 24.09 -7.11 26.87
C ASP A 122 25.13 -7.57 25.82
N VAL A 123 24.79 -7.58 24.53
CA VAL A 123 25.71 -8.04 23.46
C VAL A 123 26.16 -6.89 22.56
N VAL A 124 26.45 -5.73 23.14
CA VAL A 124 27.19 -4.66 22.45
C VAL A 124 28.54 -4.47 23.14
N GLU A 125 29.51 -5.34 22.82
CA GLU A 125 30.92 -5.02 22.94
C GLU A 125 31.47 -4.49 21.62
#